data_cd446c0282ca8c774b02384735aa638d
#
_entry.id   cd446c0282ca8c774b02384735aa638d
#
_cell.length_a   1.000
_cell.length_b   1.000
_cell.length_c   1.000
_cell.angle_alpha   90.00
_cell.angle_beta   90.00
_cell.angle_gamma   90.00
#
_symmetry.space_group_name_H-M   'P 1'
#
loop_
_entity.id
_entity.type
_entity.pdbx_description
1 polymer ?
#
loop_
_entity_poly.entity_id
_entity_poly.type
_entity_poly.pdbx_seq_one_letter_code
_entity_poly.pdbx_strand_id
1 'polypeptide(L)'
;MSLLHPFRPVQPYDGALRLGISYCLPLLKTEKKAIREKGWTTHSKRPDGDNLVKMFQDTLGKLLFYTDDSRIVHLSFRKYRSESPGIGVTLEHVTDDEVGDPRKFIQTNQGENYD
;
A
#
# COMPACT_ATOMS: atom_id res chain seq x y z
N MET A 1 6.33 15.34 2.62
CA MET A 1 7.11 14.12 2.82
C MET A 1 8.53 14.24 2.29
N SER A 2 9.28 15.13 2.89
CA SER A 2 10.69 15.33 2.54
C SER A 2 11.54 14.08 2.74
N LEU A 3 11.09 13.15 3.60
CA LEU A 3 11.79 11.88 3.86
C LEU A 3 11.96 11.01 2.62
N LEU A 4 11.06 11.13 1.64
CA LEU A 4 11.12 10.32 0.43
C LEU A 4 12.03 10.93 -0.64
N HIS A 5 12.39 12.19 -0.50
CA HIS A 5 13.20 12.89 -1.50
C HIS A 5 14.54 12.20 -1.79
N PRO A 6 15.30 11.72 -0.79
CA PRO A 6 16.56 11.04 -1.07
C PRO A 6 16.44 9.74 -1.85
N PHE A 7 15.25 9.14 -1.86
CA PHE A 7 15.01 7.87 -2.55
C PHE A 7 14.44 8.05 -3.94
N ARG A 8 14.30 9.30 -4.39
CA ARG A 8 13.75 9.61 -5.70
C ARG A 8 14.63 9.02 -6.79
N PRO A 9 14.05 8.34 -7.79
CA PRO A 9 14.83 7.79 -8.90
C PRO A 9 15.42 8.92 -9.76
N VAL A 10 16.49 8.61 -10.49
CA VAL A 10 17.14 9.56 -11.41
C VAL A 10 16.14 10.03 -12.46
N GLN A 11 15.33 9.12 -12.96
CA GLN A 11 14.24 9.43 -13.87
C GLN A 11 12.95 8.82 -13.34
N PRO A 12 11.81 9.51 -13.52
CA PRO A 12 10.53 8.94 -13.08
C PRO A 12 10.27 7.59 -13.74
N TYR A 13 9.74 6.65 -12.96
CA TYR A 13 9.36 5.35 -13.48
C TYR A 13 8.20 5.50 -14.46
N ASP A 14 8.26 4.74 -15.54
CA ASP A 14 7.22 4.66 -16.53
C ASP A 14 6.85 3.19 -16.74
N GLY A 15 5.66 2.93 -17.27
CA GLY A 15 5.17 1.57 -17.42
C GLY A 15 4.29 1.16 -16.25
N ALA A 16 3.96 -0.12 -16.15
CA ALA A 16 3.08 -0.64 -15.11
C ALA A 16 3.82 -0.76 -13.77
N LEU A 17 3.26 -0.20 -12.72
CA LEU A 17 3.89 -0.14 -11.41
C LEU A 17 3.00 -0.73 -10.32
N ARG A 18 3.65 -1.32 -9.31
CA ARG A 18 3.00 -1.70 -8.06
C ARG A 18 3.47 -0.78 -6.96
N LEU A 19 2.52 -0.21 -6.23
CA LEU A 19 2.77 0.62 -5.06
C LEU A 19 2.28 -0.12 -3.81
N GLY A 20 3.18 -0.34 -2.86
CA GLY A 20 2.84 -0.92 -1.57
C GLY A 20 3.12 0.08 -0.46
N ILE A 21 2.18 0.23 0.45
CA ILE A 21 2.31 1.12 1.60
C ILE A 21 1.97 0.33 2.85
N SER A 22 2.87 0.36 3.83
CA SER A 22 2.63 -0.20 5.15
C SER A 22 2.73 0.94 6.16
N TYR A 23 1.64 1.16 6.88
CA TYR A 23 1.53 2.24 7.86
C TYR A 23 1.47 1.65 9.26
N CYS A 24 2.53 1.83 10.04
CA CYS A 24 2.67 1.21 11.35
C CYS A 24 2.68 2.26 12.45
N LEU A 25 1.65 2.23 13.30
CA LEU A 25 1.59 3.03 14.51
C LEU A 25 2.27 2.28 15.66
N PRO A 26 2.69 2.97 16.72
CA PRO A 26 3.22 2.30 17.91
C PRO A 26 2.17 1.41 18.57
N LEU A 27 2.62 0.35 19.23
CA LEU A 27 1.75 -0.45 20.08
C LEU A 27 1.18 0.41 21.21
N LEU A 28 -0.06 0.13 21.57
CA LEU A 28 -0.70 0.78 22.71
C LEU A 28 -0.14 0.23 24.01
N LYS A 29 -0.14 1.05 25.06
CA LYS A 29 0.27 0.59 26.39
C LYS A 29 -0.64 -0.51 26.93
N THR A 30 -1.87 -0.55 26.43
CA THR A 30 -2.91 -1.49 26.87
C THR A 30 -3.03 -2.71 25.97
N GLU A 31 -2.09 -2.95 25.07
CA GLU A 31 -2.14 -4.13 24.20
C GLU A 31 -2.16 -5.41 25.01
N LYS A 32 -2.90 -6.39 24.52
CA LYS A 32 -2.96 -7.72 25.12
C LYS A 32 -1.58 -8.39 25.05
N LYS A 33 -1.32 -9.28 25.99
CA LYS A 33 -0.04 -10.00 26.08
C LYS A 33 0.31 -10.72 24.77
N ALA A 34 -0.66 -11.38 24.16
CA ALA A 34 -0.43 -12.10 22.91
C ALA A 34 0.07 -11.17 21.78
N ILE A 35 -0.46 -9.95 21.72
CA ILE A 35 -0.03 -8.96 20.73
C ILE A 35 1.37 -8.48 21.06
N ARG A 36 1.67 -8.23 22.33
CA ARG A 36 3.01 -7.79 22.75
C ARG A 36 4.07 -8.83 22.43
N GLU A 37 3.75 -10.09 22.65
CA GLU A 37 4.67 -11.19 22.35
C GLU A 37 4.90 -11.36 20.85
N LYS A 38 3.85 -11.19 20.05
CA LYS A 38 3.92 -11.25 18.61
C LYS A 38 4.63 -10.02 18.03
N GLY A 39 4.47 -8.86 18.65
CA GLY A 39 5.11 -7.61 18.25
C GLY A 39 4.30 -6.75 17.30
N TRP A 40 3.16 -7.20 16.84
CA TRP A 40 2.33 -6.44 15.91
C TRP A 40 0.89 -6.93 15.89
N THR A 41 0.02 -6.06 15.39
CA THR A 41 -1.39 -6.39 15.11
C THR A 41 -1.90 -5.46 14.00
N THR A 42 -2.99 -5.83 13.38
CA THR A 42 -3.63 -4.93 12.41
C THR A 42 -4.29 -3.77 13.13
N HIS A 43 -4.39 -2.64 12.44
CA HIS A 43 -5.01 -1.43 12.99
C HIS A 43 -6.25 -1.10 12.16
N SER A 44 -7.42 -1.29 12.74
CA SER A 44 -8.70 -1.13 12.05
C SER A 44 -9.40 0.18 12.36
N LYS A 45 -8.70 1.12 12.99
CA LYS A 45 -9.25 2.42 13.35
C LYS A 45 -8.59 3.51 12.52
N ARG A 46 -8.95 4.78 12.77
CA ARG A 46 -8.35 5.91 12.05
C ARG A 46 -6.82 5.89 12.16
N PRO A 47 -6.10 6.45 11.19
CA PRO A 47 -6.61 7.20 10.03
C PRO A 47 -7.15 6.28 8.93
N ASP A 48 -8.00 6.85 8.05
CA ASP A 48 -8.59 6.13 6.94
C ASP A 48 -7.55 5.82 5.86
N GLY A 49 -7.54 4.56 5.40
CA GLY A 49 -6.53 4.10 4.45
C GLY A 49 -6.56 4.82 3.12
N ASP A 50 -7.75 5.11 2.59
CA ASP A 50 -7.89 5.79 1.30
C ASP A 50 -7.29 7.20 1.33
N ASN A 51 -7.45 7.94 2.42
CA ASN A 51 -6.84 9.25 2.57
C ASN A 51 -5.33 9.18 2.62
N LEU A 52 -4.80 8.17 3.32
CA LEU A 52 -3.35 7.97 3.40
C LEU A 52 -2.76 7.58 2.05
N VAL A 53 -3.40 6.67 1.35
CA VAL A 53 -2.96 6.25 0.02
C VAL A 53 -2.93 7.45 -0.93
N LYS A 54 -3.99 8.25 -0.91
CA LYS A 54 -4.07 9.42 -1.78
C LYS A 54 -2.95 10.41 -1.49
N MET A 55 -2.67 10.65 -0.20
CA MET A 55 -1.57 11.52 0.20
C MET A 55 -0.23 10.99 -0.31
N PHE A 56 0.03 9.69 -0.18
CA PHE A 56 1.27 9.10 -0.65
C PHE A 56 1.39 9.16 -2.17
N GLN A 57 0.32 8.85 -2.90
CA GLN A 57 0.33 8.93 -4.34
C GLN A 57 0.62 10.34 -4.83
N ASP A 58 -0.03 11.33 -4.23
CA ASP A 58 0.20 12.74 -4.58
C ASP A 58 1.64 13.15 -4.32
N THR A 59 2.18 12.75 -3.17
CA THR A 59 3.55 13.09 -2.80
C THR A 59 4.57 12.43 -3.73
N LEU A 60 4.38 11.15 -4.01
CA LEU A 60 5.29 10.42 -4.91
C LEU A 60 5.25 11.01 -6.32
N GLY A 61 4.07 11.41 -6.79
CA GLY A 61 3.93 12.05 -8.09
C GLY A 61 4.63 13.40 -8.15
N LYS A 62 4.47 14.23 -7.09
CA LYS A 62 5.14 15.52 -7.00
C LYS A 62 6.65 15.39 -6.93
N LEU A 63 7.15 14.34 -6.32
CA LEU A 63 8.58 14.05 -6.22
C LEU A 63 9.12 13.33 -7.46
N LEU A 64 8.29 13.13 -8.47
CA LEU A 64 8.68 12.52 -9.75
C LEU A 64 9.20 11.09 -9.60
N PHE A 65 8.58 10.31 -8.72
CA PHE A 65 8.86 8.88 -8.64
C PHE A 65 8.30 8.14 -9.86
N TYR A 66 7.21 8.65 -10.42
CA TYR A 66 6.61 8.08 -11.62
C TYR A 66 6.04 9.20 -12.49
N THR A 67 5.79 8.86 -13.75
CA THR A 67 5.36 9.87 -14.76
C THR A 67 3.91 10.29 -14.54
N ASP A 68 3.06 9.38 -14.05
CA ASP A 68 1.65 9.63 -13.86
C ASP A 68 1.07 8.58 -12.92
N ASP A 69 0.10 8.97 -12.10
CA ASP A 69 -0.62 8.08 -11.19
C ASP A 69 -1.26 6.88 -11.91
N SER A 70 -1.65 7.08 -13.17
CA SER A 70 -2.24 6.02 -13.99
C SER A 70 -1.30 4.84 -14.21
N ARG A 71 -0.02 5.00 -13.95
CA ARG A 71 0.96 3.91 -14.05
C ARG A 71 0.80 2.87 -12.94
N ILE A 72 0.17 3.24 -11.84
CA ILE A 72 -0.03 2.32 -10.72
C ILE A 72 -1.18 1.39 -11.06
N VAL A 73 -0.85 0.14 -11.34
CA VAL A 73 -1.82 -0.89 -11.72
C VAL A 73 -2.12 -1.87 -10.59
N HIS A 74 -1.29 -1.86 -9.56
CA HIS A 74 -1.47 -2.70 -8.38
C HIS A 74 -1.12 -1.87 -7.15
N LEU A 75 -2.08 -1.72 -6.25
CA LEU A 75 -1.93 -0.93 -5.04
C LEU A 75 -2.24 -1.82 -3.85
N SER A 76 -1.34 -1.84 -2.88
CA SER A 76 -1.61 -2.49 -1.60
C SER A 76 -1.37 -1.51 -0.47
N PHE A 77 -2.20 -1.61 0.54
CA PHE A 77 -2.12 -0.76 1.71
C PHE A 77 -2.41 -1.58 2.95
N ARG A 78 -1.53 -1.47 3.94
CA ARG A 78 -1.66 -2.19 5.20
C ARG A 78 -1.48 -1.23 6.36
N LYS A 79 -2.34 -1.37 7.37
CA LYS A 79 -2.24 -0.59 8.61
C LYS A 79 -1.98 -1.52 9.77
N TYR A 80 -1.01 -1.16 10.59
CA TYR A 80 -0.61 -1.95 11.74
C TYR A 80 -0.36 -1.07 12.95
N ARG A 81 -0.39 -1.70 14.12
CA ARG A 81 0.34 -1.25 15.29
C ARG A 81 1.48 -2.24 15.49
N SER A 82 2.66 -1.72 15.79
CA SER A 82 3.86 -2.56 15.84
C SER A 82 4.87 -2.00 16.83
N GLU A 83 5.69 -2.87 17.37
CA GLU A 83 6.84 -2.46 18.17
C GLU A 83 7.87 -1.70 17.32
N SER A 84 7.77 -1.81 16.01
CA SER A 84 8.63 -1.07 15.06
C SER A 84 7.75 -0.13 14.22
N PRO A 85 7.34 1.01 14.81
CA PRO A 85 6.50 1.95 14.08
C PRO A 85 7.24 2.62 12.94
N GLY A 86 6.50 3.02 11.93
CA GLY A 86 7.07 3.68 10.76
C GLY A 86 6.21 3.49 9.53
N ILE A 87 6.72 3.96 8.41
CA ILE A 87 6.04 3.87 7.13
C ILE A 87 6.96 3.17 6.15
N GLY A 88 6.48 2.07 5.56
CA GLY A 88 7.17 1.37 4.49
C GLY A 88 6.50 1.69 3.17
N VAL A 89 7.29 2.06 2.17
CA VAL A 89 6.79 2.32 0.82
C VAL A 89 7.62 1.52 -0.16
N THR A 90 6.96 0.77 -1.02
CA THR A 90 7.61 0.05 -2.11
C THR A 90 6.98 0.50 -3.43
N LEU A 91 7.84 0.70 -4.43
CA LEU A 91 7.41 1.06 -5.77
C LEU A 91 8.27 0.27 -6.74
N GLU A 92 7.64 -0.55 -7.57
CA GLU A 92 8.36 -1.45 -8.46
C GLU A 92 7.63 -1.66 -9.76
N HIS A 93 8.37 -1.94 -10.81
CA HIS A 93 7.78 -2.34 -12.09
C HIS A 93 7.19 -3.73 -11.94
N VAL A 94 6.06 -3.96 -12.59
CA VAL A 94 5.39 -5.25 -12.57
C VAL A 94 5.01 -5.68 -13.98
N THR A 95 4.99 -6.99 -14.17
CA THR A 95 4.48 -7.60 -15.39
C THR A 95 3.02 -7.98 -15.21
N ASP A 96 2.35 -8.26 -16.30
CA ASP A 96 0.97 -8.75 -16.27
C ASP A 96 0.84 -10.01 -15.40
N ASP A 97 1.79 -10.94 -15.54
CA ASP A 97 1.76 -12.18 -14.77
C ASP A 97 1.94 -11.94 -13.28
N GLU A 98 2.78 -10.97 -12.90
CA GLU A 98 2.99 -10.64 -11.50
C GLU A 98 1.76 -10.01 -10.85
N VAL A 99 1.00 -9.24 -11.61
CA VAL A 99 -0.26 -8.67 -11.13
C VAL A 99 -1.32 -9.78 -11.03
N GLY A 100 -1.38 -10.62 -12.03
CA GLY A 100 -2.27 -11.78 -12.04
C GLY A 100 -3.42 -11.65 -13.03
N ASP A 101 -3.94 -12.80 -13.40
CA ASP A 101 -5.05 -12.91 -14.34
C ASP A 101 -6.35 -12.40 -13.69
N PRO A 102 -6.97 -11.34 -14.25
CA PRO A 102 -8.18 -10.77 -13.64
C PRO A 102 -9.34 -11.76 -13.60
N ARG A 103 -9.36 -12.75 -14.48
CA ARG A 103 -10.41 -13.75 -14.50
C ARG A 103 -10.44 -14.62 -13.24
N LYS A 104 -9.32 -14.63 -12.49
CA LYS A 104 -9.24 -15.35 -11.21
C LYS A 104 -9.80 -14.54 -10.05
N PHE A 105 -9.91 -13.24 -10.21
CA PHE A 105 -10.35 -12.33 -9.14
C PHE A 105 -11.76 -11.81 -9.35
N ILE A 106 -12.19 -11.74 -10.60
CA ILE A 106 -13.52 -11.24 -10.93
C ILE A 106 -14.46 -12.41 -10.99
N GLN A 107 -15.43 -12.42 -10.08
CA GLN A 107 -16.49 -13.42 -10.13
C GLN A 107 -17.42 -13.08 -11.28
N THR A 108 -17.58 -14.04 -12.18
CA THR A 108 -18.62 -13.93 -13.18
C THR A 108 -19.92 -14.37 -12.50
N ASN A 109 -21.02 -13.77 -12.86
CA ASN A 109 -22.31 -14.10 -12.29
C ASN A 109 -22.95 -15.32 -12.94
N GLN A 110 -22.19 -16.03 -13.74
CA GLN A 110 -22.67 -17.24 -14.36
C GLN A 110 -22.89 -18.30 -13.30
N GLY A 111 -24.07 -18.77 -13.17
CA GLY A 111 -24.41 -19.75 -12.17
C GLY A 111 -24.74 -19.15 -10.81
N GLU A 112 -24.60 -17.86 -10.67
CA GLU A 112 -25.08 -17.17 -9.48
C GLU A 112 -26.40 -16.50 -9.81
N ASN A 113 -27.30 -16.64 -8.91
CA ASN A 113 -28.62 -16.04 -9.10
C ASN A 113 -28.65 -14.74 -8.34
N TYR A 114 -28.51 -13.68 -9.07
CA TYR A 114 -28.65 -12.34 -8.54
C TYR A 114 -30.05 -11.80 -8.73
N ASP A 115 -30.93 -12.68 -8.94
CA ASP A 115 -32.30 -12.33 -9.22
C ASP A 115 -32.98 -11.62 -8.06
#